data_2fc2a66f75f0436c27727b35641c3533
#
_entry.id   2fc2a66f75f0436c27727b35641c3533
#
_cell.length_a   1.000
_cell.length_b   1.000
_cell.length_c   1.000
_cell.angle_alpha   90.00
_cell.angle_beta   90.00
_cell.angle_gamma   90.00
#
_symmetry.space_group_name_H-M   'P 1'
#
loop_
_entity.id
_entity.type
_entity.pdbx_description
1 polymer ?
#
loop_
_entity_poly.entity_id
_entity_poly.type
_entity_poly.pdbx_seq_one_letter_code
_entity_poly.pdbx_strand_id
1 'polypeptide(L)'
;MRQFFILDCFSFCPNLDTVELSMTIIAGHPFLTDFQTAKLLKTLNQCSDFHFTKLQSQQVYVFSKDLGEQDYQKAIQLLNHGDHLELSTVKEGELQVVVSPRFGTISPWATKATDIFNNCDVAIERVERVVVYTLKADAALPTKLPHDLELSLYDRMTQSLCYDLAKTQHLFDDHEPTRLNHIDVIGQGRKALEQANSEFGFA
;
A
#
# COMPACT_ATOMS: atom_id res chain seq x y z
N MET A 1 4.70 1.21 34.65
CA MET A 1 3.72 0.19 34.28
C MET A 1 2.96 0.77 33.10
N ARG A 2 3.53 0.64 31.90
CA ARG A 2 2.95 1.15 30.63
C ARG A 2 2.55 -0.06 29.80
N GLN A 3 1.29 -0.14 29.56
CA GLN A 3 0.62 -1.18 28.81
C GLN A 3 0.99 -1.02 27.34
N PHE A 4 1.74 -1.97 26.81
CA PHE A 4 1.88 -2.17 25.39
C PHE A 4 0.49 -2.53 24.85
N PHE A 5 -0.09 -1.64 24.04
CA PHE A 5 -1.25 -1.99 23.23
C PHE A 5 -0.78 -2.88 22.09
N ILE A 6 -0.65 -4.18 22.38
CA ILE A 6 -0.77 -5.19 21.36
C ILE A 6 -2.25 -5.15 20.95
N LEU A 7 -2.52 -4.82 19.70
CA LEU A 7 -3.85 -4.88 19.11
C LEU A 7 -4.36 -6.33 19.17
N ASP A 8 -5.03 -6.67 20.27
CA ASP A 8 -5.93 -7.82 20.34
C ASP A 8 -7.19 -7.54 19.50
N CYS A 9 -7.02 -7.65 18.17
CA CYS A 9 -8.12 -7.75 17.23
C CYS A 9 -8.10 -9.12 16.54
N PHE A 10 -7.79 -10.19 17.27
CA PHE A 10 -7.86 -11.56 16.80
C PHE A 10 -8.93 -12.36 17.55
N SER A 11 -10.18 -12.10 17.21
CA SER A 11 -11.26 -13.05 17.51
C SER A 11 -12.18 -13.12 16.31
N PHE A 12 -11.81 -13.86 15.30
CA PHE A 12 -12.68 -14.63 14.39
C PHE A 12 -12.00 -14.97 13.06
N CYS A 13 -10.86 -15.69 13.10
CA CYS A 13 -10.43 -16.51 11.96
C CYS A 13 -9.57 -17.67 12.47
N PRO A 14 -10.02 -18.90 12.41
CA PRO A 14 -9.17 -20.07 12.68
C PRO A 14 -8.31 -20.32 11.43
N ASN A 15 -6.99 -20.39 11.61
CA ASN A 15 -5.92 -20.65 10.64
C ASN A 15 -5.38 -19.41 9.91
N LEU A 16 -4.69 -18.55 10.65
CA LEU A 16 -3.55 -17.82 10.09
C LEU A 16 -2.36 -18.16 10.97
N ASP A 17 -1.33 -18.75 10.36
CA ASP A 17 -0.01 -18.82 10.95
C ASP A 17 0.35 -17.39 11.36
N THR A 18 0.69 -17.21 12.63
CA THR A 18 1.14 -15.93 13.20
C THR A 18 2.46 -15.56 12.54
N VAL A 19 2.40 -14.92 11.40
CA VAL A 19 3.54 -14.19 10.87
C VAL A 19 3.74 -13.00 11.80
N GLU A 20 4.73 -13.06 12.68
CA GLU A 20 5.19 -11.90 13.41
C GLU A 20 5.55 -10.83 12.39
N LEU A 21 4.72 -9.80 12.31
CA LEU A 21 4.97 -8.63 11.50
C LEU A 21 6.19 -7.89 12.08
N SER A 22 7.38 -8.21 11.58
CA SER A 22 8.64 -7.58 11.99
C SER A 22 8.86 -6.22 11.31
N MET A 23 7.79 -5.45 11.08
CA MET A 23 7.85 -4.15 10.43
C MET A 23 7.18 -3.06 11.27
N THR A 24 7.82 -1.90 11.35
CA THR A 24 7.22 -0.72 11.98
C THR A 24 6.32 0.02 10.99
N ILE A 25 5.12 0.39 11.46
CA ILE A 25 4.15 1.18 10.72
C ILE A 25 3.93 2.50 11.47
N ILE A 26 4.08 3.62 10.77
CA ILE A 26 3.83 4.96 11.32
C ILE A 26 2.71 5.61 10.52
N ALA A 27 1.67 6.03 11.22
CA ALA A 27 0.59 6.80 10.64
C ALA A 27 1.06 8.23 10.31
N GLY A 28 0.69 8.70 9.13
CA GLY A 28 0.97 10.05 8.66
C GLY A 28 -0.30 10.90 8.57
N HIS A 29 -0.15 12.10 8.03
CA HIS A 29 -1.24 13.04 7.81
C HIS A 29 -2.26 12.56 6.77
N PRO A 30 -3.45 13.16 6.69
CA PRO A 30 -4.39 12.91 5.60
C PRO A 30 -3.71 13.11 4.24
N PHE A 31 -3.94 12.17 3.32
CA PHE A 31 -3.33 12.22 1.99
C PHE A 31 -4.02 13.21 1.06
N LEU A 32 -5.34 13.22 1.07
CA LEU A 32 -6.16 14.12 0.25
C LEU A 32 -6.63 15.31 1.10
N THR A 33 -6.69 16.46 0.46
CA THR A 33 -7.39 17.63 1.02
C THR A 33 -8.90 17.41 0.99
N ASP A 34 -9.67 18.20 1.73
CA ASP A 34 -11.13 18.12 1.76
C ASP A 34 -11.74 18.26 0.36
N PHE A 35 -11.20 19.17 -0.46
CA PHE A 35 -11.64 19.37 -1.84
C PHE A 35 -11.37 18.13 -2.70
N GLN A 36 -10.18 17.54 -2.60
CA GLN A 36 -9.83 16.32 -3.34
C GLN A 36 -10.67 15.14 -2.90
N THR A 37 -10.90 15.00 -1.60
CA THR A 37 -11.78 13.98 -1.02
C THR A 37 -13.20 14.09 -1.55
N ALA A 38 -13.79 15.29 -1.56
CA ALA A 38 -15.13 15.53 -2.09
C ALA A 38 -15.20 15.23 -3.59
N LYS A 39 -14.18 15.63 -4.35
CA LYS A 39 -14.10 15.35 -5.80
C LYS A 39 -14.03 13.85 -6.08
N LEU A 40 -13.15 13.12 -5.37
CA LEU A 40 -12.99 11.68 -5.56
C LEU A 40 -14.26 10.93 -5.13
N LEU A 41 -14.88 11.31 -4.01
CA LEU A 41 -16.15 10.74 -3.57
C LEU A 41 -17.26 10.92 -4.62
N LYS A 42 -17.34 12.10 -5.24
CA LYS A 42 -18.28 12.36 -6.33
C LYS A 42 -18.00 11.46 -7.53
N THR A 43 -16.74 11.29 -7.90
CA THR A 43 -16.33 10.42 -9.02
C THR A 43 -16.72 8.97 -8.75
N LEU A 44 -16.41 8.45 -7.55
CA LEU A 44 -16.78 7.09 -7.16
C LEU A 44 -18.30 6.86 -7.22
N ASN A 45 -19.09 7.82 -6.75
CA ASN A 45 -20.56 7.75 -6.80
C ASN A 45 -21.13 7.87 -8.22
N GLN A 46 -20.41 8.44 -9.16
CA GLN A 46 -20.81 8.50 -10.56
C GLN A 46 -20.49 7.24 -11.35
N CYS A 47 -19.46 6.51 -10.93
CA CYS A 47 -18.95 5.32 -11.62
C CYS A 47 -19.43 4.01 -11.00
N SER A 48 -20.30 4.06 -9.99
CA SER A 48 -20.73 2.85 -9.27
C SER A 48 -22.21 2.86 -8.91
N ASP A 49 -22.74 1.66 -8.71
CA ASP A 49 -24.08 1.46 -8.12
C ASP A 49 -24.10 1.65 -6.59
N PHE A 50 -22.92 1.77 -5.97
CA PHE A 50 -22.78 2.04 -4.55
C PHE A 50 -22.89 3.54 -4.28
N HIS A 51 -23.60 3.90 -3.21
CA HIS A 51 -23.62 5.27 -2.71
C HIS A 51 -22.64 5.39 -1.55
N PHE A 52 -21.43 5.87 -1.85
CA PHE A 52 -20.41 6.12 -0.84
C PHE A 52 -20.75 7.38 -0.05
N THR A 53 -20.82 7.22 1.27
CA THR A 53 -21.14 8.32 2.21
C THR A 53 -19.91 8.92 2.86
N LYS A 54 -18.81 8.16 2.92
CA LYS A 54 -17.57 8.61 3.54
C LYS A 54 -16.36 8.07 2.77
N LEU A 55 -15.39 8.94 2.58
CA LEU A 55 -14.05 8.63 2.11
C LEU A 55 -13.05 9.30 3.05
N GLN A 56 -12.14 8.55 3.60
CA GLN A 56 -10.97 9.06 4.31
C GLN A 56 -9.72 8.54 3.63
N SER A 57 -8.65 9.31 3.68
CA SER A 57 -7.34 8.91 3.16
C SER A 57 -6.26 9.30 4.14
N GLN A 58 -5.32 8.41 4.39
CA GLN A 58 -4.21 8.64 5.29
C GLN A 58 -2.92 8.16 4.66
N GLN A 59 -1.86 8.95 4.78
CA GLN A 59 -0.52 8.48 4.48
C GLN A 59 -0.07 7.53 5.60
N VAL A 60 0.63 6.48 5.21
CA VAL A 60 1.20 5.52 6.14
C VAL A 60 2.62 5.21 5.69
N TYR A 61 3.53 5.17 6.63
CA TYR A 61 4.94 4.88 6.40
C TYR A 61 5.24 3.49 6.94
N VAL A 62 5.80 2.66 6.09
CA VAL A 62 6.12 1.26 6.38
C VAL A 62 7.64 1.09 6.32
N PHE A 63 8.22 0.54 7.37
CA PHE A 63 9.65 0.29 7.49
C PHE A 63 9.92 -1.19 7.30
N SER A 64 11.02 -1.52 6.63
CA SER A 64 11.44 -2.91 6.37
C SER A 64 11.78 -3.71 7.63
N LYS A 65 11.95 -3.03 8.76
CA LYS A 65 12.26 -3.65 10.05
C LYS A 65 11.59 -2.90 11.20
N ASP A 66 11.57 -3.52 12.37
CA ASP A 66 11.17 -2.86 13.60
C ASP A 66 12.18 -1.80 14.02
N LEU A 67 11.65 -0.65 14.42
CA LEU A 67 12.41 0.45 14.98
C LEU A 67 12.43 0.37 16.50
N GLY A 68 13.60 0.56 17.09
CA GLY A 68 13.71 0.77 18.54
C GLY A 68 13.02 2.09 18.95
N GLU A 69 12.68 2.21 20.24
CA GLU A 69 11.95 3.39 20.77
C GLU A 69 12.58 4.74 20.36
N GLN A 70 13.90 4.84 20.42
CA GLN A 70 14.61 6.09 20.07
C GLN A 70 14.50 6.40 18.58
N ASP A 71 14.66 5.39 17.71
CA ASP A 71 14.57 5.55 16.27
C ASP A 71 13.13 5.81 15.85
N TYR A 72 12.15 5.20 16.53
CA TYR A 72 10.74 5.47 16.33
C TYR A 72 10.38 6.94 16.61
N GLN A 73 10.87 7.52 17.73
CA GLN A 73 10.65 8.92 18.07
C GLN A 73 11.30 9.87 17.05
N LYS A 74 12.53 9.56 16.61
CA LYS A 74 13.18 10.31 15.53
C LYS A 74 12.41 10.22 14.21
N ALA A 75 11.87 9.02 13.89
CA ALA A 75 11.08 8.82 12.70
C ALA A 75 9.80 9.68 12.71
N ILE A 76 9.07 9.74 13.82
CA ILE A 76 7.91 10.63 13.97
C ILE A 76 8.32 12.09 13.80
N GLN A 77 9.45 12.50 14.38
CA GLN A 77 9.94 13.88 14.23
C GLN A 77 10.23 14.22 12.77
N LEU A 78 10.84 13.30 12.02
CA LEU A 78 11.18 13.51 10.62
C LEU A 78 9.97 13.46 9.69
N LEU A 79 9.02 12.56 9.94
CA LEU A 79 7.87 12.34 9.05
C LEU A 79 6.68 13.25 9.36
N ASN A 80 6.39 13.48 10.64
CA ASN A 80 5.18 14.12 11.11
C ASN A 80 5.48 15.39 11.95
N HIS A 81 6.68 15.94 11.88
CA HIS A 81 7.11 17.09 12.70
C HIS A 81 6.91 16.89 14.22
N GLY A 82 6.90 15.64 14.68
CA GLY A 82 6.68 15.26 16.06
C GLY A 82 5.23 14.91 16.42
N ASP A 83 4.30 15.01 15.50
CA ASP A 83 2.90 14.63 15.73
C ASP A 83 2.74 13.11 15.80
N HIS A 84 2.22 12.61 16.91
CA HIS A 84 1.84 11.22 17.08
C HIS A 84 0.42 11.01 16.52
N LEU A 85 0.35 10.53 15.29
CA LEU A 85 -0.90 10.26 14.61
C LEU A 85 -1.30 8.78 14.78
N GLU A 86 -2.59 8.54 14.90
CA GLU A 86 -3.13 7.18 14.98
C GLU A 86 -3.51 6.66 13.60
N LEU A 87 -3.32 5.35 13.41
CA LEU A 87 -3.81 4.67 12.21
C LEU A 87 -5.34 4.68 12.23
N SER A 88 -5.92 5.04 11.09
CA SER A 88 -7.37 4.98 10.93
C SER A 88 -7.86 3.54 11.12
N THR A 89 -8.62 3.30 12.18
CA THR A 89 -9.23 1.98 12.42
C THR A 89 -10.43 1.79 11.51
N VAL A 90 -10.49 0.62 10.87
CA VAL A 90 -11.63 0.21 10.03
C VAL A 90 -12.77 -0.21 10.95
N LYS A 91 -13.93 0.42 10.79
CA LYS A 91 -15.15 0.10 11.54
C LYS A 91 -15.99 -0.90 10.75
N GLU A 92 -16.93 -1.52 11.46
CA GLU A 92 -17.90 -2.40 10.82
C GLU A 92 -18.64 -1.67 9.68
N GLY A 93 -18.72 -2.32 8.51
CA GLY A 93 -19.29 -1.72 7.30
C GLY A 93 -18.38 -0.74 6.53
N GLU A 94 -17.14 -0.55 6.96
CA GLU A 94 -16.14 0.20 6.21
C GLU A 94 -15.20 -0.78 5.45
N LEU A 95 -14.74 -0.35 4.29
CA LEU A 95 -13.78 -1.06 3.47
C LEU A 95 -12.45 -0.32 3.46
N GLN A 96 -11.38 -1.01 3.78
CA GLN A 96 -10.02 -0.48 3.65
C GLN A 96 -9.43 -0.84 2.29
N VAL A 97 -8.81 0.14 1.65
CA VAL A 97 -8.05 -0.04 0.42
C VAL A 97 -6.67 0.57 0.63
N VAL A 98 -5.65 -0.21 0.40
CA VAL A 98 -4.25 0.21 0.55
C VAL A 98 -3.62 0.33 -0.83
N VAL A 99 -3.12 1.52 -1.13
CA VAL A 99 -2.40 1.82 -2.37
C VAL A 99 -0.93 2.02 -2.03
N SER A 100 -0.09 1.20 -2.62
CA SER A 100 1.35 1.18 -2.41
C SER A 100 2.10 1.43 -3.72
N PRO A 101 3.38 1.76 -3.69
CA PRO A 101 4.25 1.59 -4.85
C PRO A 101 4.15 0.16 -5.39
N ARG A 102 4.44 -0.01 -6.67
CA ARG A 102 4.37 -1.33 -7.31
C ARG A 102 5.30 -2.31 -6.61
N PHE A 103 4.79 -3.49 -6.26
CA PHE A 103 5.60 -4.57 -5.67
C PHE A 103 6.79 -4.91 -6.57
N GLY A 104 7.94 -5.18 -5.97
CA GLY A 104 9.19 -5.44 -6.69
C GLY A 104 9.89 -4.19 -7.23
N THR A 105 9.41 -2.98 -6.90
CA THR A 105 10.08 -1.72 -7.27
C THR A 105 10.41 -0.89 -6.04
N ILE A 106 11.42 -0.04 -6.15
CA ILE A 106 11.78 0.94 -5.12
C ILE A 106 11.25 2.30 -5.59
N SER A 107 10.41 2.93 -4.76
CA SER A 107 9.89 4.25 -5.12
C SER A 107 10.99 5.33 -5.06
N PRO A 108 10.95 6.36 -5.93
CA PRO A 108 11.90 7.48 -5.83
C PRO A 108 11.82 8.21 -4.48
N TRP A 109 10.65 8.20 -3.84
CA TRP A 109 10.48 8.74 -2.50
C TRP A 109 11.23 7.91 -1.46
N ALA A 110 11.12 6.57 -1.52
CA ALA A 110 11.79 5.66 -0.59
C ALA A 110 13.30 5.82 -0.61
N THR A 111 13.92 5.94 -1.79
CA THR A 111 15.36 6.14 -1.91
C THR A 111 15.80 7.39 -1.14
N LYS A 112 15.12 8.52 -1.37
CA LYS A 112 15.47 9.78 -0.69
C LYS A 112 15.15 9.76 0.80
N ALA A 113 14.01 9.19 1.18
CA ALA A 113 13.63 9.09 2.59
C ALA A 113 14.63 8.22 3.36
N THR A 114 14.99 7.06 2.81
CA THR A 114 15.98 6.16 3.43
C THR A 114 17.33 6.85 3.61
N ASP A 115 17.80 7.61 2.62
CA ASP A 115 19.03 8.38 2.74
C ASP A 115 18.94 9.44 3.86
N ILE A 116 17.81 10.16 3.96
CA ILE A 116 17.59 11.16 5.02
C ILE A 116 17.62 10.48 6.40
N PHE A 117 16.92 9.36 6.56
CA PHE A 117 16.91 8.64 7.83
C PHE A 117 18.31 8.20 8.25
N ASN A 118 19.08 7.61 7.34
CA ASN A 118 20.45 7.17 7.61
C ASN A 118 21.36 8.37 7.93
N ASN A 119 21.18 9.50 7.29
CA ASN A 119 21.92 10.75 7.61
C ASN A 119 21.51 11.38 8.95
N CYS A 120 20.34 11.02 9.49
CA CYS A 120 19.85 11.44 10.80
C CYS A 120 20.12 10.39 11.89
N ASP A 121 21.05 9.48 11.69
CA ASP A 121 21.40 8.42 12.63
C ASP A 121 20.23 7.48 12.99
N VAL A 122 19.33 7.24 12.04
CA VAL A 122 18.29 6.20 12.10
C VAL A 122 18.63 5.15 11.05
N ALA A 123 19.31 4.11 11.46
CA ALA A 123 19.78 3.06 10.55
C ALA A 123 18.61 2.21 10.06
N ILE A 124 18.15 2.45 8.84
CA ILE A 124 17.10 1.68 8.17
C ILE A 124 17.59 1.17 6.83
N GLU A 125 17.07 0.03 6.41
CA GLU A 125 17.34 -0.51 5.07
C GLU A 125 16.44 0.18 4.04
N ARG A 126 15.15 0.29 4.37
CA ARG A 126 14.17 0.91 3.48
C ARG A 126 12.93 1.36 4.24
N VAL A 127 12.38 2.49 3.81
CA VAL A 127 11.06 2.97 4.21
C VAL A 127 10.23 3.26 2.96
N GLU A 128 8.98 2.84 2.95
CA GLU A 128 8.04 3.14 1.87
C GLU A 128 6.84 3.92 2.37
N ARG A 129 6.25 4.70 1.47
CA ARG A 129 5.03 5.45 1.74
C ARG A 129 3.87 4.81 1.00
N VAL A 130 2.83 4.48 1.74
CA VAL A 130 1.57 3.95 1.20
C VAL A 130 0.41 4.88 1.55
N VAL A 131 -0.70 4.74 0.85
CA VAL A 131 -1.93 5.48 1.12
C VAL A 131 -3.02 4.51 1.51
N VAL A 132 -3.64 4.74 2.64
CA VAL A 132 -4.77 3.96 3.13
C VAL A 132 -6.04 4.77 2.91
N TYR A 133 -6.96 4.22 2.13
CA TYR A 133 -8.32 4.73 1.95
C TYR A 133 -9.28 3.93 2.80
N THR A 134 -10.17 4.62 3.51
CA THR A 134 -11.28 4.02 4.23
C THR A 134 -12.58 4.52 3.61
N LEU A 135 -13.34 3.58 3.06
CA LEU A 135 -14.58 3.83 2.34
C LEU A 135 -15.77 3.30 3.15
N LYS A 136 -16.87 4.07 3.15
CA LYS A 136 -18.17 3.63 3.69
C LYS A 136 -19.25 3.94 2.68
N ALA A 137 -20.20 3.03 2.51
CA ALA A 137 -21.39 3.21 1.70
C ALA A 137 -22.68 2.97 2.53
N ASP A 138 -23.82 3.35 1.98
CA ASP A 138 -25.12 3.09 2.59
C ASP A 138 -25.45 1.59 2.57
N ALA A 139 -24.98 0.87 1.55
CA ALA A 139 -25.10 -0.57 1.43
C ALA A 139 -23.81 -1.28 1.87
N ALA A 140 -23.92 -2.56 2.19
CA ALA A 140 -22.76 -3.39 2.51
C ALA A 140 -21.80 -3.43 1.32
N LEU A 141 -20.54 -3.04 1.57
CA LEU A 141 -19.50 -3.10 0.56
C LEU A 141 -18.98 -4.54 0.39
N PRO A 142 -18.64 -4.94 -0.84
CA PRO A 142 -17.97 -6.21 -1.07
C PRO A 142 -16.55 -6.20 -0.47
N THR A 143 -15.95 -7.36 -0.28
CA THR A 143 -14.57 -7.49 0.20
C THR A 143 -13.53 -6.90 -0.74
N LYS A 144 -13.89 -6.73 -2.01
CA LYS A 144 -13.08 -6.06 -3.05
C LYS A 144 -13.96 -5.18 -3.90
N LEU A 145 -13.47 -4.01 -4.27
CA LEU A 145 -14.18 -3.12 -5.19
C LEU A 145 -14.20 -3.70 -6.62
N PRO A 146 -15.21 -3.36 -7.42
CA PRO A 146 -15.16 -3.55 -8.87
C PRO A 146 -13.91 -2.88 -9.47
N HIS A 147 -13.35 -3.50 -10.50
CA HIS A 147 -12.08 -3.06 -11.11
C HIS A 147 -12.09 -1.59 -11.57
N ASP A 148 -13.20 -1.12 -12.12
CA ASP A 148 -13.33 0.27 -12.59
C ASP A 148 -13.24 1.28 -11.44
N LEU A 149 -13.73 0.91 -10.24
CA LEU A 149 -13.61 1.72 -9.05
C LEU A 149 -12.18 1.69 -8.47
N GLU A 150 -11.53 0.52 -8.51
CA GLU A 150 -10.13 0.42 -8.13
C GLU A 150 -9.26 1.38 -8.95
N LEU A 151 -9.45 1.44 -10.28
CA LEU A 151 -8.71 2.33 -11.18
C LEU A 151 -8.88 3.82 -10.86
N SER A 152 -9.93 4.19 -10.14
CA SER A 152 -10.13 5.57 -9.67
C SER A 152 -9.28 5.91 -8.44
N LEU A 153 -8.73 4.90 -7.74
CA LEU A 153 -7.99 5.06 -6.50
C LEU A 153 -6.47 4.97 -6.69
N TYR A 154 -5.99 4.30 -7.75
CA TYR A 154 -4.55 4.09 -7.95
C TYR A 154 -4.16 4.15 -9.44
N ASP A 155 -2.89 4.42 -9.70
CA ASP A 155 -2.30 4.33 -11.02
C ASP A 155 -1.74 2.91 -11.24
N ARG A 156 -2.37 2.16 -12.12
CA ARG A 156 -2.00 0.79 -12.47
C ARG A 156 -0.56 0.63 -12.97
N MET A 157 0.04 1.69 -13.53
CA MET A 157 1.41 1.61 -14.07
C MET A 157 2.48 1.68 -12.98
N THR A 158 2.23 2.43 -11.94
CA THR A 158 3.23 2.78 -10.91
C THR A 158 2.89 2.28 -9.52
N GLN A 159 1.65 1.83 -9.31
CA GLN A 159 1.13 1.45 -8.00
C GLN A 159 0.51 0.06 -8.01
N SER A 160 0.40 -0.50 -6.83
CA SER A 160 -0.34 -1.73 -6.53
C SER A 160 -1.43 -1.43 -5.51
N LEU A 161 -2.55 -2.15 -5.60
CA LEU A 161 -3.67 -2.03 -4.69
C LEU A 161 -3.84 -3.35 -3.93
N CYS A 162 -4.04 -3.25 -2.63
CA CYS A 162 -4.40 -4.39 -1.78
C CYS A 162 -5.44 -3.96 -0.72
N TYR A 163 -6.04 -4.93 -0.03
CA TYR A 163 -7.10 -4.70 0.96
C TYR A 163 -6.65 -4.98 2.38
N ASP A 164 -5.37 -5.27 2.55
CA ASP A 164 -4.76 -5.59 3.83
C ASP A 164 -3.41 -4.86 3.94
N LEU A 165 -3.26 -4.08 5.00
CA LEU A 165 -2.03 -3.35 5.27
C LEU A 165 -0.85 -4.31 5.54
N ALA A 166 -1.10 -5.50 6.09
CA ALA A 166 -0.06 -6.49 6.32
C ALA A 166 0.63 -6.93 5.02
N LYS A 167 -0.08 -6.92 3.88
CA LYS A 167 0.51 -7.24 2.58
C LYS A 167 1.57 -6.27 2.10
N THR A 168 1.68 -5.11 2.73
CA THR A 168 2.74 -4.14 2.40
C THR A 168 4.14 -4.64 2.75
N GLN A 169 4.27 -5.68 3.58
CA GLN A 169 5.55 -6.37 3.81
C GLN A 169 6.20 -6.84 2.49
N HIS A 170 5.40 -7.25 1.51
CA HIS A 170 5.89 -7.67 0.19
C HIS A 170 6.55 -6.55 -0.63
N LEU A 171 6.48 -5.29 -0.17
CA LEU A 171 7.25 -4.19 -0.76
C LEU A 171 8.76 -4.38 -0.56
N PHE A 172 9.15 -5.12 0.47
CA PHE A 172 10.53 -5.34 0.88
C PHE A 172 11.08 -6.69 0.44
N ASP A 173 10.25 -7.50 -0.24
CA ASP A 173 10.71 -8.78 -0.79
C ASP A 173 11.75 -8.53 -1.89
N ASP A 174 12.84 -9.27 -1.82
CA ASP A 174 13.84 -9.30 -2.88
C ASP A 174 13.30 -10.09 -4.07
N HIS A 175 13.15 -9.43 -5.20
CA HIS A 175 12.78 -10.06 -6.44
C HIS A 175 14.03 -10.28 -7.30
N GLU A 176 14.38 -11.53 -7.50
CA GLU A 176 15.37 -11.85 -8.54
C GLU A 176 14.83 -11.45 -9.92
N PRO A 177 15.60 -10.72 -10.72
CA PRO A 177 15.17 -10.36 -12.05
C PRO A 177 14.92 -11.63 -12.87
N THR A 178 13.79 -11.68 -13.58
CA THR A 178 13.49 -12.75 -14.53
C THR A 178 14.58 -12.82 -15.60
N ARG A 179 14.92 -14.03 -16.01
CA ARG A 179 15.90 -14.23 -17.08
C ARG A 179 15.44 -13.55 -18.36
N LEU A 180 16.37 -12.96 -19.07
CA LEU A 180 16.10 -12.38 -20.38
C LEU A 180 15.67 -13.47 -21.37
N ASN A 181 14.47 -13.36 -21.91
CA ASN A 181 13.95 -14.24 -22.94
C ASN A 181 14.26 -13.66 -24.32
N HIS A 182 14.81 -14.47 -25.20
CA HIS A 182 15.09 -14.11 -26.58
C HIS A 182 14.04 -14.74 -27.50
N ILE A 183 13.41 -13.92 -28.34
CA ILE A 183 12.45 -14.36 -29.34
C ILE A 183 13.10 -14.23 -30.69
N ASP A 184 13.31 -15.36 -31.38
CA ASP A 184 13.93 -15.38 -32.72
C ASP A 184 12.92 -14.94 -33.79
N VAL A 185 12.70 -13.65 -33.87
CA VAL A 185 11.79 -13.04 -34.85
C VAL A 185 12.43 -13.07 -36.28
N ILE A 186 13.74 -13.01 -36.35
CA ILE A 186 14.46 -13.01 -37.66
C ILE A 186 14.37 -14.37 -38.33
N GLY A 187 14.55 -15.47 -37.57
CA GLY A 187 14.51 -16.83 -38.13
C GLY A 187 13.08 -17.38 -38.30
N GLN A 188 12.17 -17.08 -37.39
CA GLN A 188 10.85 -17.69 -37.36
C GLN A 188 9.71 -16.73 -37.75
N GLY A 189 10.01 -15.44 -37.90
CA GLY A 189 9.07 -14.43 -38.35
C GLY A 189 7.86 -14.27 -37.43
N ARG A 190 6.68 -14.07 -38.00
CA ARG A 190 5.43 -13.80 -37.30
C ARG A 190 5.02 -14.90 -36.31
N LYS A 191 5.35 -16.16 -36.61
CA LYS A 191 5.02 -17.29 -35.71
C LYS A 191 5.70 -17.17 -34.36
N ALA A 192 6.95 -16.70 -34.29
CA ALA A 192 7.66 -16.47 -33.04
C ALA A 192 6.96 -15.41 -32.17
N LEU A 193 6.46 -14.35 -32.80
CA LEU A 193 5.71 -13.29 -32.09
C LEU A 193 4.37 -13.79 -31.56
N GLU A 194 3.62 -14.54 -32.38
CA GLU A 194 2.31 -15.10 -31.96
C GLU A 194 2.48 -16.09 -30.80
N GLN A 195 3.51 -16.94 -30.87
CA GLN A 195 3.84 -17.87 -29.79
C GLN A 195 4.25 -17.13 -28.52
N ALA A 196 5.15 -16.16 -28.63
CA ALA A 196 5.59 -15.36 -27.50
C ALA A 196 4.45 -14.55 -26.88
N ASN A 197 3.54 -14.02 -27.71
CA ASN A 197 2.35 -13.33 -27.20
C ASN A 197 1.42 -14.25 -26.43
N SER A 198 1.24 -15.49 -26.89
CA SER A 198 0.46 -16.50 -26.18
C SER A 198 1.09 -16.94 -24.86
N GLU A 199 2.43 -17.01 -24.82
CA GLU A 199 3.19 -17.47 -23.66
C GLU A 199 3.37 -16.37 -22.61
N PHE A 200 3.67 -15.14 -23.04
CA PHE A 200 4.03 -14.03 -22.15
C PHE A 200 2.93 -12.98 -22.00
N GLY A 201 1.86 -13.03 -22.79
CA GLY A 201 0.73 -12.10 -22.68
C GLY A 201 1.10 -10.64 -22.98
N PHE A 202 1.76 -10.35 -24.11
CA PHE A 202 2.20 -8.99 -24.42
C PHE A 202 1.09 -8.05 -24.87
N ALA A 203 0.01 -8.56 -25.41
CA ALA A 203 -1.11 -7.76 -25.94
C ALA A 203 -2.47 -8.42 -25.67
#